data_de2f612851951740ed6ef76476b31d2a
#
_entry.id   de2f612851951740ed6ef76476b31d2a
#
_cell.length_a   1.000
_cell.length_b   1.000
_cell.length_c   1.000
_cell.angle_alpha   90.00
_cell.angle_beta   90.00
_cell.angle_gamma   90.00
#
_symmetry.space_group_name_H-M   'P 1'
#
loop_
_entity.id
_entity.type
_entity.pdbx_description
1 polymer ?
#
loop_
_entity_poly.entity_id
_entity_poly.type
_entity_poly.pdbx_seq_one_letter_code
_entity_poly.pdbx_strand_id
1 'polypeptide(L)'
;MHSATPTTPPSRPTAQAAPKTHTHHGLWADLKSPDFLALDRHRAIAVLPLGATEQHGPHLPLSVDSDLADCILSKALGLANGAANCPSVLALPLQPVGFSPEHARFPGTLSLSSKTL
;
A
#
# COMPACT_ATOMS: atom_id res chain seq x y z
N MET A 1 28.45 65.18 18.50
CA MET A 1 27.08 64.79 18.15
C MET A 1 27.17 63.54 17.32
N HIS A 2 26.95 62.36 17.95
CA HIS A 2 26.95 61.06 17.25
C HIS A 2 25.49 60.66 17.02
N SER A 3 25.09 60.61 15.77
CA SER A 3 23.78 60.16 15.35
C SER A 3 23.79 58.63 15.28
N ALA A 4 23.01 57.99 16.15
CA ALA A 4 22.82 56.55 16.12
C ALA A 4 21.68 56.20 15.16
N THR A 5 21.98 55.41 14.16
CA THR A 5 21.01 54.84 13.19
C THR A 5 20.25 53.70 13.86
N PRO A 6 18.90 53.64 13.80
CA PRO A 6 18.17 52.50 14.35
C PRO A 6 18.30 51.29 13.47
N THR A 7 18.83 50.21 14.04
CA THR A 7 18.89 48.88 13.40
C THR A 7 17.53 48.19 13.52
N THR A 8 16.90 47.92 12.37
CA THR A 8 15.66 47.15 12.28
C THR A 8 15.97 45.67 12.64
N PRO A 9 15.19 45.04 13.53
CA PRO A 9 15.40 43.62 13.86
C PRO A 9 15.06 42.72 12.66
N PRO A 10 15.75 41.58 12.51
CA PRO A 10 15.49 40.64 11.42
C PRO A 10 14.08 40.07 11.52
N SER A 11 13.37 40.05 10.40
CA SER A 11 12.03 39.48 10.28
C SER A 11 12.05 37.97 10.60
N ARG A 12 11.18 37.58 11.53
CA ARG A 12 10.97 36.17 11.93
C ARG A 12 10.57 35.37 10.70
N PRO A 13 11.17 34.19 10.46
CA PRO A 13 10.74 33.32 9.35
C PRO A 13 9.28 32.94 9.54
N THR A 14 8.47 33.22 8.54
CA THR A 14 7.08 32.77 8.45
C THR A 14 7.04 31.25 8.54
N ALA A 15 6.34 30.73 9.55
CA ALA A 15 6.12 29.29 9.68
C ALA A 15 5.45 28.79 8.40
N GLN A 16 6.17 27.98 7.62
CA GLN A 16 5.60 27.26 6.50
C GLN A 16 4.49 26.36 7.04
N ALA A 17 3.28 26.52 6.50
CA ALA A 17 2.16 25.64 6.83
C ALA A 17 2.59 24.19 6.61
N ALA A 18 2.36 23.34 7.61
CA ALA A 18 2.64 21.92 7.50
C ALA A 18 1.92 21.36 6.26
N PRO A 19 2.55 20.49 5.47
CA PRO A 19 1.94 19.91 4.30
C PRO A 19 0.65 19.20 4.71
N LYS A 20 -0.44 19.48 3.99
CA LYS A 20 -1.71 18.76 4.19
C LYS A 20 -1.48 17.31 3.83
N THR A 21 -1.44 16.46 4.83
CA THR A 21 -1.34 15.00 4.62
C THR A 21 -2.70 14.49 4.14
N HIS A 22 -2.69 13.78 3.02
CA HIS A 22 -3.88 13.17 2.45
C HIS A 22 -3.93 11.70 2.85
N THR A 23 -5.14 11.23 3.16
CA THR A 23 -5.40 9.79 3.37
C THR A 23 -5.76 9.16 2.02
N HIS A 24 -5.07 8.09 1.67
CA HIS A 24 -5.32 7.33 0.45
C HIS A 24 -5.69 5.88 0.78
N HIS A 25 -6.75 5.39 0.14
CA HIS A 25 -7.11 3.97 0.18
C HIS A 25 -7.28 3.47 -1.25
N GLY A 26 -6.52 2.48 -1.63
CA GLY A 26 -6.58 1.95 -3.00
C GLY A 26 -5.35 1.13 -3.36
N LEU A 27 -5.12 1.01 -4.66
CA LEU A 27 -3.98 0.27 -5.17
C LEU A 27 -2.71 1.13 -5.16
N TRP A 28 -1.63 0.57 -4.67
CA TRP A 28 -0.30 1.19 -4.70
C TRP A 28 0.11 1.61 -6.12
N ALA A 29 -0.21 0.75 -7.11
CA ALA A 29 0.17 0.95 -8.49
C ALA A 29 -0.58 2.12 -9.18
N ASP A 30 -1.71 2.57 -8.63
CA ASP A 30 -2.48 3.70 -9.17
C ASP A 30 -1.90 5.05 -8.75
N LEU A 31 -1.04 5.08 -7.73
CA LEU A 31 -0.39 6.28 -7.26
C LEU A 31 0.83 6.64 -8.10
N LYS A 32 1.03 7.94 -8.27
CA LYS A 32 2.22 8.50 -8.90
C LYS A 32 3.30 8.72 -7.85
N SER A 33 4.57 8.71 -8.26
CA SER A 33 5.69 8.94 -7.35
C SER A 33 5.54 10.20 -6.46
N PRO A 34 5.05 11.36 -6.94
CA PRO A 34 4.82 12.51 -6.09
C PRO A 34 3.75 12.31 -5.00
N ASP A 35 2.76 11.44 -5.22
CA ASP A 35 1.69 11.19 -4.26
C ASP A 35 2.25 10.59 -2.96
N PHE A 36 3.30 9.79 -3.06
CA PHE A 36 4.00 9.21 -1.91
C PHE A 36 4.74 10.26 -1.05
N LEU A 37 5.06 11.44 -1.59
CA LEU A 37 5.64 12.54 -0.83
C LEU A 37 4.60 13.23 0.05
N ALA A 38 3.33 13.22 -0.37
CA ALA A 38 2.20 13.79 0.38
C ALA A 38 1.57 12.80 1.38
N LEU A 39 1.96 11.53 1.32
CA LEU A 39 1.45 10.48 2.20
C LEU A 39 1.98 10.63 3.63
N ASP A 40 1.07 10.54 4.61
CA ASP A 40 1.49 10.42 6.01
C ASP A 40 2.05 9.02 6.28
N ARG A 41 3.37 8.89 6.24
CA ARG A 41 4.07 7.61 6.41
C ARG A 41 3.90 6.99 7.80
N HIS A 42 3.58 7.78 8.82
CA HIS A 42 3.32 7.29 10.17
C HIS A 42 1.92 6.68 10.31
N ARG A 43 1.04 6.98 9.36
CA ARG A 43 -0.33 6.50 9.29
C ARG A 43 -0.65 5.81 7.97
N ALA A 44 0.35 5.19 7.35
CA ALA A 44 0.18 4.43 6.13
C ALA A 44 0.44 2.94 6.38
N ILE A 45 -0.42 2.10 5.85
CA ILE A 45 -0.34 0.64 5.89
C ILE A 45 -0.21 0.13 4.46
N ALA A 46 0.86 -0.60 4.17
CA ALA A 46 1.00 -1.34 2.93
C ALA A 46 0.49 -2.78 3.15
N VAL A 47 -0.42 -3.23 2.31
CA VAL A 47 -0.98 -4.58 2.36
C VAL A 47 -0.48 -5.35 1.15
N LEU A 48 0.26 -6.42 1.37
CA LEU A 48 0.66 -7.35 0.32
C LEU A 48 -0.33 -8.51 0.27
N PRO A 49 -1.20 -8.59 -0.74
CA PRO A 49 -2.07 -9.73 -0.91
C PRO A 49 -1.26 -10.92 -1.45
N LEU A 50 -1.37 -12.05 -0.78
CA LEU A 50 -0.73 -13.29 -1.17
C LEU A 50 -1.81 -14.26 -1.66
N GLY A 51 -1.65 -14.76 -2.87
CA GLY A 51 -2.42 -15.80 -3.47
C GLY A 51 -1.55 -17.03 -3.78
N ALA A 52 -2.13 -17.96 -4.49
CA ALA A 52 -1.42 -19.09 -5.08
C ALA A 52 -2.01 -19.41 -6.45
N THR A 53 -1.24 -20.11 -7.27
CA THR A 53 -1.69 -20.72 -8.52
C THR A 53 -1.50 -22.23 -8.38
N GLU A 54 -2.49 -22.91 -7.83
CA GLU A 54 -2.37 -24.29 -7.44
C GLU A 54 -3.67 -25.08 -7.65
N GLN A 55 -3.58 -26.40 -7.62
CA GLN A 55 -4.71 -27.28 -7.85
C GLN A 55 -5.76 -27.18 -6.73
N HIS A 56 -7.03 -27.02 -7.13
CA HIS A 56 -8.22 -26.94 -6.26
C HIS A 56 -9.31 -27.93 -6.66
N GLY A 57 -8.92 -29.16 -7.01
CA GLY A 57 -9.84 -30.17 -7.51
C GLY A 57 -10.17 -30.00 -9.00
N PRO A 58 -11.02 -30.88 -9.55
CA PRO A 58 -11.29 -30.92 -10.98
C PRO A 58 -12.24 -29.83 -11.49
N HIS A 59 -12.86 -29.07 -10.60
CA HIS A 59 -13.95 -28.15 -10.92
C HIS A 59 -13.66 -26.69 -10.61
N LEU A 60 -12.56 -26.37 -9.93
CA LEU A 60 -12.15 -25.01 -9.62
C LEU A 60 -10.89 -24.62 -10.41
N PRO A 61 -10.76 -23.33 -10.77
CA PRO A 61 -9.58 -22.83 -11.44
C PRO A 61 -8.38 -22.79 -10.47
N LEU A 62 -7.18 -22.74 -11.04
CA LEU A 62 -5.95 -22.63 -10.25
C LEU A 62 -5.79 -21.30 -9.52
N SER A 63 -6.60 -20.29 -9.87
CA SER A 63 -6.54 -18.92 -9.35
C SER A 63 -7.34 -18.68 -8.08
N VAL A 64 -8.00 -19.70 -7.51
CA VAL A 64 -8.96 -19.56 -6.41
C VAL A 64 -8.42 -18.70 -5.26
N ASP A 65 -7.20 -18.95 -4.82
CA ASP A 65 -6.60 -18.19 -3.70
C ASP A 65 -6.37 -16.73 -4.07
N SER A 66 -5.91 -16.48 -5.29
CA SER A 66 -5.72 -15.12 -5.80
C SER A 66 -7.04 -14.37 -5.95
N ASP A 67 -8.06 -15.03 -6.47
CA ASP A 67 -9.40 -14.44 -6.65
C ASP A 67 -10.04 -14.11 -5.30
N LEU A 68 -9.88 -14.98 -4.30
CA LEU A 68 -10.36 -14.75 -2.94
C LEU A 68 -9.61 -13.60 -2.26
N ALA A 69 -8.27 -13.58 -2.36
CA ALA A 69 -7.46 -12.51 -1.79
C ALA A 69 -7.83 -11.15 -2.38
N ASP A 70 -7.99 -11.05 -3.71
CA ASP A 70 -8.38 -9.82 -4.40
C ASP A 70 -9.80 -9.37 -4.02
N CYS A 71 -10.76 -10.29 -3.97
CA CYS A 71 -12.14 -10.00 -3.60
C CYS A 71 -12.24 -9.46 -2.16
N ILE A 72 -11.56 -10.09 -1.21
CA ILE A 72 -11.55 -9.67 0.21
C ILE A 72 -10.87 -8.30 0.34
N LEU A 73 -9.73 -8.12 -0.32
CA LEU A 73 -8.98 -6.86 -0.29
C LEU A 73 -9.81 -5.71 -0.85
N SER A 74 -10.45 -5.91 -2.01
CA SER A 74 -11.30 -4.89 -2.64
C SER A 74 -12.43 -4.43 -1.72
N LYS A 75 -13.08 -5.37 -1.00
CA LYS A 75 -14.10 -5.05 0.00
C LYS A 75 -13.53 -4.30 1.18
N ALA A 76 -12.36 -4.72 1.68
CA ALA A 76 -11.70 -4.07 2.81
C ALA A 76 -11.31 -2.62 2.48
N LEU A 77 -10.78 -2.36 1.28
CA LEU A 77 -10.46 -1.01 0.81
C LEU A 77 -11.73 -0.15 0.68
N GLY A 78 -12.83 -0.72 0.20
CA GLY A 78 -14.12 -0.02 0.15
C GLY A 78 -14.62 0.40 1.53
N LEU A 79 -14.47 -0.45 2.54
CA LEU A 79 -14.81 -0.13 3.93
C LEU A 79 -13.87 0.94 4.53
N ALA A 80 -12.58 0.84 4.25
CA ALA A 80 -11.59 1.82 4.71
C ALA A 80 -11.88 3.23 4.16
N ASN A 81 -12.30 3.34 2.91
CA ASN A 81 -12.67 4.62 2.28
C ASN A 81 -13.85 5.31 2.97
N GLY A 82 -14.74 4.56 3.60
CA GLY A 82 -15.90 5.08 4.34
C GLY A 82 -15.63 5.33 5.84
N ALA A 83 -14.50 4.93 6.36
CA ALA A 83 -14.19 4.97 7.78
C ALA A 83 -13.53 6.29 8.21
N ALA A 84 -14.09 6.95 9.22
CA ALA A 84 -13.49 8.14 9.82
C ALA A 84 -12.17 7.75 10.54
N ASN A 85 -11.14 8.59 10.39
CA ASN A 85 -9.82 8.41 11.02
C ASN A 85 -9.06 7.11 10.64
N CYS A 86 -9.46 6.45 9.57
CA CYS A 86 -8.71 5.31 9.05
C CYS A 86 -7.33 5.76 8.55
N PRO A 87 -6.24 5.02 8.85
CA PRO A 87 -4.94 5.27 8.24
C PRO A 87 -5.00 5.03 6.73
N SER A 88 -4.09 5.61 5.95
CA SER A 88 -3.97 5.26 4.53
C SER A 88 -3.71 3.76 4.37
N VAL A 89 -4.54 3.09 3.57
CA VAL A 89 -4.37 1.65 3.28
C VAL A 89 -4.11 1.49 1.79
N LEU A 90 -2.90 1.03 1.45
CA LEU A 90 -2.45 0.86 0.08
C LEU A 90 -2.14 -0.60 -0.20
N ALA A 91 -2.88 -1.18 -1.14
CA ALA A 91 -2.67 -2.54 -1.58
C ALA A 91 -1.53 -2.61 -2.60
N LEU A 92 -0.51 -3.38 -2.28
CA LEU A 92 0.55 -3.77 -3.22
C LEU A 92 -0.03 -4.69 -4.31
N PRO A 93 0.64 -4.85 -5.45
CA PRO A 93 0.25 -5.85 -6.44
C PRO A 93 0.17 -7.23 -5.82
N LEU A 94 -0.90 -7.95 -6.15
CA LEU A 94 -1.09 -9.33 -5.68
C LEU A 94 0.07 -10.21 -6.13
N GLN A 95 0.56 -11.06 -5.21
CA GLN A 95 1.54 -12.11 -5.52
C GLN A 95 0.78 -13.41 -5.83
N PRO A 96 0.66 -13.79 -7.12
CA PRO A 96 -0.20 -14.89 -7.53
C PRO A 96 0.46 -16.27 -7.47
N VAL A 97 1.77 -16.34 -7.16
CA VAL A 97 2.50 -17.60 -7.04
C VAL A 97 3.09 -17.70 -5.63
N GLY A 98 2.61 -18.64 -4.85
CA GLY A 98 3.02 -18.89 -3.49
C GLY A 98 4.02 -20.05 -3.36
N PHE A 99 4.18 -20.53 -2.14
CA PHE A 99 4.91 -21.76 -1.80
C PHE A 99 3.90 -22.88 -1.59
N SER A 100 3.76 -23.77 -2.59
CA SER A 100 2.73 -24.80 -2.67
C SER A 100 3.36 -26.20 -2.90
N PRO A 101 4.26 -26.65 -2.01
CA PRO A 101 4.96 -27.94 -2.19
C PRO A 101 4.02 -29.14 -2.18
N GLU A 102 2.92 -29.06 -1.41
CA GLU A 102 1.88 -30.09 -1.30
C GLU A 102 1.13 -30.32 -2.61
N HIS A 103 1.00 -29.26 -3.43
CA HIS A 103 0.33 -29.30 -4.73
C HIS A 103 1.28 -29.44 -5.93
N ALA A 104 2.61 -29.49 -5.70
CA ALA A 104 3.61 -29.47 -6.77
C ALA A 104 3.51 -30.64 -7.77
N ARG A 105 2.85 -31.75 -7.38
CA ARG A 105 2.63 -32.92 -8.25
C ARG A 105 1.40 -32.80 -9.16
N PHE A 106 0.56 -31.81 -8.93
CA PHE A 106 -0.66 -31.62 -9.73
C PHE A 106 -0.38 -30.73 -10.95
N PRO A 107 -0.91 -31.11 -12.13
CA PRO A 107 -0.73 -30.33 -13.35
C PRO A 107 -1.22 -28.90 -13.19
N GLY A 108 -0.43 -27.94 -13.67
CA GLY A 108 -0.74 -26.52 -13.67
C GLY A 108 -0.36 -25.76 -12.40
N THR A 109 -0.02 -26.45 -11.30
CA THR A 109 0.45 -25.81 -10.08
C THR A 109 1.80 -25.12 -10.31
N LEU A 110 1.91 -23.88 -9.88
CA LEU A 110 3.15 -23.11 -9.81
C LEU A 110 3.56 -22.97 -8.35
N SER A 111 4.84 -23.19 -8.05
CA SER A 111 5.34 -23.04 -6.69
C SER A 111 6.70 -22.36 -6.68
N LEU A 112 6.83 -21.36 -5.84
CA LEU A 112 8.14 -20.79 -5.51
C LEU A 112 8.89 -21.72 -4.56
N SER A 113 10.19 -21.54 -4.46
CA SER A 113 10.97 -22.16 -3.39
C SER A 113 10.84 -21.35 -2.09
N SER A 114 11.03 -21.99 -0.94
CA SER A 114 11.06 -21.30 0.36
C SER A 114 12.19 -20.26 0.48
N LYS A 115 13.18 -20.29 -0.42
CA LYS A 115 14.25 -19.29 -0.47
C LYS A 115 13.88 -18.07 -1.32
N THR A 116 12.86 -18.21 -2.18
CA THR A 116 12.42 -17.13 -3.09
C THR A 116 11.30 -16.32 -2.46
N LEU A 117 10.52 -16.92 -1.60
CA LEU A 117 9.45 -16.26 -0.85
C LEU A 117 10.03 -15.54 0.38
#